data_a9ca98582578ecbc6b229d961ce00de0
#
_entry.id   a9ca98582578ecbc6b229d961ce00de0
#
_cell.length_a   1.000
_cell.length_b   1.000
_cell.length_c   1.000
_cell.angle_alpha   90.00
_cell.angle_beta   90.00
_cell.angle_gamma   90.00
#
_symmetry.space_group_name_H-M   'P 1'
#
loop_
_entity.id
_entity.type
_entity.pdbx_description
1 polymer ?
#
loop_
_entity_poly.entity_id
_entity_poly.type
_entity_poly.pdbx_seq_one_letter_code
_entity_poly.pdbx_strand_id
1 'polypeptide(L)'
;MKLGKVTVELPLLTRIQMDSLYPGIMDYRFNSGFFYEYDAKSLTDLLPIATIKSQTVTYYGLTREEIVKFVNEDHPQGVDRFVPLGKSMDFTLVWDGYDLITTLSRIVNLI
;
A
#
# COMPACT_ATOMS: atom_id res chain seq x y z
N MET A 1 14.61 -1.33 17.99
CA MET A 1 13.68 -2.09 17.12
C MET A 1 13.39 -3.42 17.81
N LYS A 2 12.19 -3.63 18.35
CA LYS A 2 11.75 -4.96 18.79
C LYS A 2 11.22 -5.66 17.55
N LEU A 3 12.00 -6.58 17.01
CA LEU A 3 11.52 -7.53 16.02
C LEU A 3 10.63 -8.52 16.76
N GLY A 4 9.39 -8.68 16.31
CA GLY A 4 8.49 -9.71 16.78
C GLY A 4 8.99 -11.13 16.44
N LYS A 5 8.14 -12.12 16.59
CA LYS A 5 8.48 -13.53 16.33
C LYS A 5 8.84 -13.72 14.84
N VAL A 6 10.04 -14.19 14.56
CA VAL A 6 10.46 -14.59 13.20
C VAL A 6 10.01 -16.04 12.96
N THR A 7 9.24 -16.25 11.91
CA THR A 7 8.85 -17.58 11.44
C THR A 7 9.41 -17.77 10.02
N VAL A 8 10.22 -18.80 9.82
CA VAL A 8 10.70 -19.20 8.49
C VAL A 8 9.86 -20.37 8.05
N GLU A 9 8.98 -20.16 7.08
CA GLU A 9 8.18 -21.20 6.45
C GLU A 9 8.70 -21.43 5.04
N LEU A 10 9.28 -22.57 4.78
CA LEU A 10 9.92 -22.95 3.51
C LEU A 10 11.23 -22.17 3.22
N PRO A 11 12.18 -22.73 2.44
CA PRO A 11 13.48 -22.10 2.18
C PRO A 11 13.43 -20.80 1.39
N LEU A 12 12.23 -20.37 0.94
CA LEU A 12 12.02 -19.16 0.10
C LEU A 12 11.18 -18.07 0.75
N LEU A 13 10.65 -18.28 1.96
CA LEU A 13 9.73 -17.35 2.64
C LEU A 13 10.23 -17.04 4.05
N THR A 14 10.45 -15.76 4.32
CA THR A 14 10.71 -15.25 5.66
C THR A 14 9.58 -14.33 6.09
N ARG A 15 8.89 -14.69 7.17
CA ARG A 15 7.80 -13.92 7.76
C ARG A 15 8.24 -13.40 9.11
N ILE A 16 8.09 -12.12 9.35
CA ILE A 16 8.38 -11.48 10.63
C ILE A 16 7.08 -10.90 11.19
N GLN A 17 6.57 -11.51 12.25
CA GLN A 17 5.46 -10.99 13.00
C GLN A 17 5.90 -9.76 13.79
N MET A 18 5.25 -8.64 13.55
CA MET A 18 5.52 -7.37 14.23
C MET A 18 4.57 -7.20 15.42
N ASP A 19 5.10 -6.75 16.55
CA ASP A 19 4.28 -6.40 17.72
C ASP A 19 3.66 -5.00 17.59
N SER A 20 4.24 -4.14 16.77
CA SER A 20 3.74 -2.78 16.51
C SER A 20 4.24 -2.26 15.16
N LEU A 21 3.45 -1.39 14.54
CA LEU A 21 3.86 -0.60 13.39
C LEU A 21 4.51 0.71 13.85
N TYR A 22 5.53 1.16 13.14
CA TYR A 22 6.21 2.43 13.40
C TYR A 22 6.61 3.11 12.10
N PRO A 23 6.68 4.45 12.08
CA PRO A 23 7.13 5.19 10.91
C PRO A 23 8.51 4.73 10.45
N GLY A 24 8.69 4.57 9.14
CA GLY A 24 9.96 4.15 8.56
C GLY A 24 10.15 2.64 8.43
N ILE A 25 9.23 1.80 8.91
CA ILE A 25 9.33 0.33 8.73
C ILE A 25 9.42 -0.04 7.25
N MET A 26 8.75 0.71 6.37
CA MET A 26 8.75 0.49 4.93
C MET A 26 10.10 0.77 4.24
N ASP A 27 11.05 1.38 4.94
CA ASP A 27 12.40 1.59 4.41
C ASP A 27 13.27 0.32 4.53
N TYR A 28 12.87 -0.62 5.37
CA TYR A 28 13.56 -1.90 5.55
C TYR A 28 12.96 -2.95 4.61
N ARG A 29 13.42 -2.96 3.35
CA ARG A 29 12.96 -3.88 2.31
C ARG A 29 14.05 -4.90 2.02
N PHE A 30 13.76 -6.17 2.27
CA PHE A 30 14.68 -7.25 1.95
C PHE A 30 14.33 -7.96 0.65
N ASN A 31 13.14 -7.71 0.08
CA ASN A 31 12.63 -8.33 -1.17
C ASN A 31 12.62 -9.88 -1.13
N SER A 32 12.37 -10.51 -2.28
CA SER A 32 12.58 -11.95 -2.49
C SER A 32 11.98 -12.87 -1.41
N GLY A 33 10.70 -12.71 -1.11
CA GLY A 33 10.00 -13.58 -0.17
C GLY A 33 10.14 -13.18 1.31
N PHE A 34 10.52 -11.95 1.58
CA PHE A 34 10.61 -11.41 2.93
C PHE A 34 9.38 -10.54 3.24
N PHE A 35 8.65 -10.85 4.32
CA PHE A 35 7.41 -10.18 4.68
C PHE A 35 7.40 -9.76 6.15
N TYR A 36 6.96 -8.52 6.39
CA TYR A 36 6.51 -8.08 7.69
C TYR A 36 5.02 -8.30 7.80
N GLU A 37 4.57 -8.84 8.92
CA GLU A 37 3.16 -9.10 9.22
C GLU A 37 2.75 -8.41 10.50
N TYR A 38 1.54 -7.88 10.52
CA TYR A 38 0.98 -7.21 11.67
C TYR A 38 -0.52 -7.50 11.76
N ASP A 39 -0.98 -7.84 12.95
CA ASP A 39 -2.39 -8.08 13.24
C ASP A 39 -3.09 -6.73 13.46
N ALA A 40 -3.48 -6.08 12.37
CA ALA A 40 -4.18 -4.81 12.39
C ALA A 40 -5.62 -4.96 12.92
N LYS A 41 -6.07 -4.01 13.73
CA LYS A 41 -7.45 -3.94 14.22
C LYS A 41 -8.37 -3.18 13.27
N SER A 42 -7.80 -2.27 12.49
CA SER A 42 -8.52 -1.46 11.53
C SER A 42 -7.59 -0.96 10.41
N LEU A 43 -8.16 -0.42 9.33
CA LEU A 43 -7.40 0.19 8.26
C LEU A 43 -6.59 1.42 8.74
N THR A 44 -7.01 2.08 9.81
CA THR A 44 -6.29 3.24 10.37
C THR A 44 -4.91 2.88 10.89
N ASP A 45 -4.66 1.62 11.21
CA ASP A 45 -3.33 1.13 11.60
C ASP A 45 -2.29 1.27 10.48
N LEU A 46 -2.72 1.45 9.22
CA LEU A 46 -1.82 1.73 8.09
C LEU A 46 -1.27 3.16 8.09
N LEU A 47 -1.95 4.12 8.72
CA LEU A 47 -1.60 5.54 8.63
C LEU A 47 -0.16 5.85 9.06
N PRO A 48 0.38 5.29 10.15
CA PRO A 48 1.74 5.57 10.59
C PRO A 48 2.83 5.11 9.61
N ILE A 49 2.52 4.14 8.76
CA ILE A 49 3.48 3.55 7.81
C ILE A 49 3.25 3.97 6.37
N ALA A 50 2.08 4.54 6.07
CA ALA A 50 1.75 5.05 4.74
C ALA A 50 2.61 6.27 4.41
N THR A 51 3.32 6.21 3.29
CA THR A 51 4.17 7.29 2.78
C THR A 51 3.99 7.40 1.27
N ILE A 52 4.52 8.46 0.67
CA ILE A 52 4.52 8.63 -0.80
C ILE A 52 5.12 7.44 -1.56
N LYS A 53 5.92 6.61 -0.89
CA LYS A 53 6.49 5.40 -1.47
C LYS A 53 5.54 4.19 -1.44
N SER A 54 4.41 4.29 -0.76
CA SER A 54 3.46 3.17 -0.58
C SER A 54 2.66 2.88 -1.84
N GLN A 55 2.21 3.92 -2.53
CA GLN A 55 1.52 3.94 -3.82
C GLN A 55 0.34 2.97 -3.94
N THR A 56 0.53 1.68 -3.83
CA THR A 56 -0.51 0.65 -4.04
C THR A 56 -0.69 -0.23 -2.81
N VAL A 57 -1.94 -0.38 -2.37
CA VAL A 57 -2.38 -1.35 -1.37
C VAL A 57 -3.19 -2.44 -2.05
N THR A 58 -2.76 -3.68 -1.92
CA THR A 58 -3.54 -4.85 -2.31
C THR A 58 -4.40 -5.31 -1.14
N TYR A 59 -5.65 -5.68 -1.39
CA TYR A 59 -6.57 -6.08 -0.33
C TYR A 59 -7.29 -7.39 -0.65
N TYR A 60 -7.75 -8.04 0.41
CA TYR A 60 -8.61 -9.21 0.36
C TYR A 60 -9.63 -9.15 1.50
N GLY A 61 -10.89 -9.45 1.20
CA GLY A 61 -11.96 -9.50 2.20
C GLY A 61 -12.52 -8.15 2.67
N LEU A 62 -12.04 -7.03 2.10
CA LEU A 62 -12.61 -5.69 2.33
C LEU A 62 -13.64 -5.36 1.27
N THR A 63 -14.68 -4.64 1.65
CA THR A 63 -15.66 -4.09 0.71
C THR A 63 -15.17 -2.77 0.13
N ARG A 64 -15.75 -2.38 -1.02
CA ARG A 64 -15.46 -1.08 -1.63
C ARG A 64 -15.85 0.08 -0.69
N GLU A 65 -16.95 -0.07 0.01
CA GLU A 65 -17.50 0.93 0.93
C GLU A 65 -16.56 1.19 2.10
N GLU A 66 -15.95 0.14 2.68
CA GLU A 66 -14.95 0.26 3.74
C GLU A 66 -13.71 1.01 3.26
N ILE A 67 -13.23 0.72 2.05
CA ILE A 67 -12.07 1.40 1.47
C ILE A 67 -12.39 2.87 1.19
N VAL A 68 -13.55 3.17 0.57
CA VAL A 68 -13.99 4.54 0.29
C VAL A 68 -14.13 5.35 1.58
N LYS A 69 -14.72 4.76 2.62
CA LYS A 69 -14.82 5.38 3.94
C LYS A 69 -13.44 5.72 4.50
N PHE A 70 -12.53 4.76 4.51
CA PHE A 70 -11.16 4.95 4.99
C PHE A 70 -10.44 6.08 4.23
N VAL A 71 -10.52 6.10 2.91
CA VAL A 71 -9.88 7.14 2.10
C VAL A 71 -10.44 8.52 2.40
N ASN A 72 -11.77 8.64 2.55
CA ASN A 72 -12.45 9.92 2.76
C ASN A 72 -12.33 10.45 4.19
N GLU A 73 -12.24 9.58 5.18
CA GLU A 73 -12.18 9.99 6.60
C GLU A 73 -10.74 10.12 7.10
N ASP A 74 -9.87 9.22 6.70
CA ASP A 74 -8.51 9.09 7.26
C ASP A 74 -7.41 9.66 6.35
N HIS A 75 -7.69 9.88 5.07
CA HIS A 75 -6.78 10.50 4.09
C HIS A 75 -5.36 9.88 4.09
N PRO A 76 -5.20 8.56 3.82
CA PRO A 76 -3.90 7.89 3.87
C PRO A 76 -2.90 8.51 2.89
N GLN A 77 -1.82 9.07 3.43
CA GLN A 77 -0.82 9.77 2.63
C GLN A 77 -0.05 8.82 1.72
N GLY A 78 0.04 9.17 0.43
CA GLY A 78 0.83 8.43 -0.56
C GLY A 78 0.28 7.04 -0.92
N VAL A 79 -0.99 6.77 -0.61
CA VAL A 79 -1.71 5.59 -1.12
C VAL A 79 -2.63 6.06 -2.23
N ASP A 80 -2.24 5.80 -3.46
CA ASP A 80 -2.93 6.29 -4.65
C ASP A 80 -3.86 5.23 -5.25
N ARG A 81 -3.69 3.96 -4.82
CA ARG A 81 -4.36 2.84 -5.45
C ARG A 81 -4.68 1.72 -4.47
N PHE A 82 -5.92 1.27 -4.47
CA PHE A 82 -6.38 0.06 -3.80
C PHE A 82 -6.84 -0.96 -4.83
N VAL A 83 -6.29 -2.17 -4.81
CA VAL A 83 -6.62 -3.22 -5.77
C VAL A 83 -6.83 -4.56 -5.08
N PRO A 84 -7.75 -5.38 -5.59
CA PRO A 84 -7.89 -6.74 -5.10
C PRO A 84 -6.57 -7.53 -5.22
N LEU A 85 -6.35 -8.46 -4.31
CA LEU A 85 -5.19 -9.36 -4.37
C LEU A 85 -5.12 -10.05 -5.74
N GLY A 86 -3.94 -10.09 -6.33
CA GLY A 86 -3.68 -10.61 -7.67
C GLY A 86 -3.88 -9.61 -8.82
N LYS A 87 -4.35 -8.37 -8.54
CA LYS A 87 -4.62 -7.33 -9.53
C LYS A 87 -3.63 -6.17 -9.51
N SER A 88 -2.54 -6.29 -8.77
CA SER A 88 -1.54 -5.22 -8.61
C SER A 88 -0.87 -4.80 -9.92
N MET A 89 -0.77 -5.70 -10.89
CA MET A 89 -0.17 -5.46 -12.20
C MET A 89 -1.17 -5.02 -13.28
N ASP A 90 -2.47 -4.96 -12.97
CA ASP A 90 -3.47 -4.52 -13.92
C ASP A 90 -3.30 -3.02 -14.18
N PHE A 91 -2.88 -2.68 -15.40
CA PHE A 91 -2.63 -1.29 -15.81
C PHE A 91 -3.94 -0.56 -16.09
N THR A 92 -3.98 0.71 -15.67
CA THR A 92 -5.07 1.65 -15.99
C THR A 92 -4.47 3.00 -16.42
N LEU A 93 -5.28 3.87 -17.04
CA LEU A 93 -4.85 5.22 -17.44
C LEU A 93 -4.68 6.18 -16.26
N VAL A 94 -5.14 5.80 -15.07
CA VAL A 94 -4.80 6.47 -13.82
C VAL A 94 -3.79 5.57 -13.10
N TRP A 95 -2.58 6.07 -12.92
CA TRP A 95 -1.47 5.31 -12.35
C TRP A 95 -0.66 6.18 -11.39
N ASP A 96 -0.34 5.65 -10.21
CA ASP A 96 0.43 6.34 -9.17
C ASP A 96 -0.08 7.76 -8.86
N GLY A 97 -1.42 7.93 -8.84
CA GLY A 97 -2.06 9.23 -8.59
C GLY A 97 -2.11 10.17 -9.80
N TYR A 98 -1.58 9.79 -10.94
CA TYR A 98 -1.58 10.59 -12.16
C TYR A 98 -2.63 10.11 -13.17
N ASP A 99 -3.44 11.04 -13.69
CA ASP A 99 -4.17 10.83 -14.93
C ASP A 99 -3.20 10.99 -16.11
N LEU A 100 -2.83 9.86 -16.73
CA LEU A 100 -1.82 9.84 -17.78
C LEU A 100 -2.26 10.60 -19.04
N ILE A 101 -3.56 10.60 -19.37
CA ILE A 101 -4.08 11.34 -20.51
C ILE A 101 -3.84 12.84 -20.28
N THR A 102 -4.31 13.36 -19.15
CA THR A 102 -4.15 14.78 -18.81
C THR A 102 -2.69 15.18 -18.65
N THR A 103 -1.90 14.32 -17.98
CA THR A 103 -0.48 14.60 -17.68
C THR A 103 0.38 14.61 -18.94
N LEU A 104 0.08 13.75 -19.91
CA LEU A 104 0.85 13.63 -21.16
C LEU A 104 0.27 14.44 -22.32
N SER A 105 -0.84 15.17 -22.10
CA SER A 105 -1.48 16.01 -23.08
C SER A 105 -1.09 17.48 -22.92
N ARG A 106 -1.28 18.25 -23.99
CA ARG A 106 -1.11 19.71 -24.03
C ARG A 106 -2.38 20.35 -24.50
N ILE A 107 -2.76 21.45 -23.86
CA ILE A 107 -3.88 22.29 -24.29
C ILE A 107 -3.35 23.34 -25.27
N VAL A 108 -3.92 23.39 -26.46
CA VAL A 108 -3.70 24.49 -27.42
C VAL A 108 -4.86 25.46 -27.31
N ASN A 109 -4.57 26.68 -26.86
CA ASN A 109 -5.57 27.75 -26.78
C ASN A 109 -5.46 28.65 -28.02
N LEU A 110 -6.58 28.85 -28.71
CA LEU A 110 -6.72 29.82 -29.80
C LEU A 110 -7.58 30.99 -29.26
N ILE A 111 -7.00 32.17 -29.26
CA ILE A 111 -7.67 33.39 -28.84
C ILE A 111 -8.09 34.16 -30.08
#